data_e7673c4840efcfd5b65778bbe76c873c
#
_entry.id   e7673c4840efcfd5b65778bbe76c873c
#
_cell.length_a   1.000
_cell.length_b   1.000
_cell.length_c   1.000
_cell.angle_alpha   90.00
_cell.angle_beta   90.00
_cell.angle_gamma   90.00
#
_symmetry.space_group_name_H-M   'P 1'
#
loop_
_entity.id
_entity.type
_entity.pdbx_description
1 polymer ?
#
loop_
_entity_poly.entity_id
_entity_poly.type
_entity_poly.pdbx_seq_one_letter_code
_entity_poly.pdbx_strand_id
1 'polypeptide(L)'
;MSKLQEEFKKRLIDELNFQEISNKEFAQKVGISGSTLSMYLYRGSIPAADVAVKMAEVLHTTTEYLILGIDKNNPNTKQSTKSDWQKRELTNIANSLSSTQLDNFLEIARAFKNAVSNHQDFGNQ
;
A
#
# COMPACT_ATOMS: atom_id res chain seq x y z
N MET A 1 -8.99 2.00 -23.57
CA MET A 1 -9.19 2.39 -22.17
C MET A 1 -8.78 3.81 -21.94
N SER A 2 -9.42 4.49 -21.00
CA SER A 2 -9.00 5.82 -20.59
C SER A 2 -7.68 5.75 -19.80
N LYS A 3 -7.03 6.91 -19.65
CA LYS A 3 -5.82 7.01 -18.84
C LYS A 3 -6.08 6.58 -17.39
N LEU A 4 -7.23 6.99 -16.84
CA LEU A 4 -7.63 6.62 -15.48
C LEU A 4 -7.72 5.10 -15.33
N GLN A 5 -8.36 4.43 -16.28
CA GLN A 5 -8.51 2.97 -16.25
C GLN A 5 -7.16 2.25 -16.31
N GLU A 6 -6.26 2.71 -17.19
CA GLU A 6 -4.94 2.12 -17.32
C GLU A 6 -4.11 2.30 -16.04
N GLU A 7 -4.13 3.49 -15.47
CA GLU A 7 -3.36 3.79 -14.27
C GLU A 7 -3.90 3.04 -13.05
N PHE A 8 -5.23 2.97 -12.90
CA PHE A 8 -5.85 2.21 -11.82
C PHE A 8 -5.48 0.74 -11.90
N LYS A 9 -5.64 0.15 -13.08
CA LYS A 9 -5.31 -1.26 -13.34
C LYS A 9 -3.87 -1.56 -12.94
N LYS A 10 -2.93 -0.75 -13.39
CA LYS A 10 -1.51 -0.92 -13.09
C LYS A 10 -1.26 -0.80 -11.58
N ARG A 11 -1.86 0.21 -10.97
CA ARG A 11 -1.67 0.46 -9.54
C ARG A 11 -2.20 -0.71 -8.70
N LEU A 12 -3.37 -1.24 -9.06
CA LEU A 12 -3.94 -2.38 -8.35
C LEU A 12 -3.04 -3.61 -8.46
N ILE A 13 -2.56 -3.90 -9.66
CA ILE A 13 -1.65 -5.03 -9.89
C ILE A 13 -0.37 -4.85 -9.06
N ASP A 14 0.21 -3.65 -9.10
CA ASP A 14 1.44 -3.36 -8.36
C ASP A 14 1.24 -3.52 -6.85
N GLU A 15 0.12 -3.03 -6.32
CA GLU A 15 -0.18 -3.14 -4.89
C GLU A 15 -0.31 -4.60 -4.45
N LEU A 16 -1.00 -5.42 -5.22
CA LEU A 16 -1.14 -6.84 -4.91
C LEU A 16 0.21 -7.54 -4.92
N ASN A 17 1.06 -7.19 -5.88
CA ASN A 17 2.40 -7.76 -5.97
C ASN A 17 3.29 -7.30 -4.81
N PHE A 18 3.27 -6.02 -4.48
CA PHE A 18 4.09 -5.49 -3.39
C PHE A 18 3.71 -6.10 -2.05
N GLN A 19 2.42 -6.29 -1.81
CA GLN A 19 1.92 -6.84 -0.56
C GLN A 19 1.88 -8.37 -0.55
N GLU A 20 2.20 -8.99 -1.68
CA GLU A 20 2.21 -10.45 -1.83
C GLU A 20 0.86 -11.08 -1.50
N ILE A 21 -0.23 -10.41 -1.90
CA ILE A 21 -1.59 -10.92 -1.74
C ILE A 21 -2.01 -11.58 -3.04
N SER A 22 -2.50 -12.82 -2.96
CA SER A 22 -3.02 -13.52 -4.13
C SER A 22 -4.36 -12.92 -4.56
N ASN A 23 -4.69 -13.08 -5.83
CA ASN A 23 -5.97 -12.60 -6.35
C ASN A 23 -7.15 -13.23 -5.61
N LYS A 24 -7.05 -14.50 -5.30
CA LYS A 24 -8.09 -15.23 -4.57
C LYS A 24 -8.29 -14.66 -3.18
N GLU A 25 -7.20 -14.45 -2.45
CA GLU A 25 -7.24 -13.88 -1.11
C GLU A 25 -7.82 -12.46 -1.12
N PHE A 26 -7.38 -11.65 -2.07
CA PHE A 26 -7.87 -10.27 -2.19
C PHE A 26 -9.37 -10.24 -2.49
N ALA A 27 -9.83 -11.05 -3.45
CA ALA A 27 -11.25 -11.12 -3.80
C ALA A 27 -12.08 -11.53 -2.58
N GLN A 28 -11.62 -12.52 -1.81
CA GLN A 28 -12.32 -12.97 -0.60
C GLN A 28 -12.41 -11.87 0.44
N LYS A 29 -11.32 -11.15 0.68
CA LYS A 29 -11.29 -10.08 1.69
C LYS A 29 -12.16 -8.90 1.28
N VAL A 30 -12.19 -8.58 0.00
CA VAL A 30 -13.03 -7.49 -0.52
C VAL A 30 -14.50 -7.92 -0.58
N GLY A 31 -14.77 -9.21 -0.73
CA GLY A 31 -16.13 -9.73 -0.84
C GLY A 31 -16.67 -9.73 -2.27
N ILE A 32 -15.79 -9.90 -3.24
CA ILE A 32 -16.16 -9.98 -4.67
C ILE A 32 -15.74 -11.33 -5.23
N SER A 33 -16.32 -11.70 -6.38
CA SER A 33 -15.93 -12.92 -7.07
C SER A 33 -14.58 -12.74 -7.78
N GLY A 34 -13.93 -13.87 -8.10
CA GLY A 34 -12.72 -13.85 -8.91
C GLY A 34 -12.95 -13.27 -10.29
N SER A 35 -14.12 -13.53 -10.87
CA SER A 35 -14.50 -12.97 -12.18
C SER A 35 -14.59 -11.45 -12.13
N THR A 36 -15.20 -10.92 -11.07
CA THR A 36 -15.32 -9.47 -10.87
C THR A 36 -13.93 -8.84 -10.70
N LEU A 37 -13.06 -9.46 -9.91
CA LEU A 37 -11.70 -8.97 -9.74
C LEU A 37 -10.95 -8.97 -11.08
N SER A 38 -11.13 -10.00 -11.89
CA SER A 38 -10.48 -10.07 -13.22
C SER A 38 -10.87 -8.90 -14.11
N MET A 39 -12.10 -8.41 -14.00
CA MET A 39 -12.54 -7.24 -14.76
C MET A 39 -11.74 -6.00 -14.38
N TYR A 40 -11.43 -5.83 -13.10
CA TYR A 40 -10.63 -4.70 -12.63
C TYR A 40 -9.15 -4.84 -13.02
N LEU A 41 -8.62 -6.06 -12.94
CA LEU A 41 -7.20 -6.31 -13.21
C LEU A 41 -6.85 -6.30 -14.69
N TYR A 42 -7.77 -6.74 -15.56
CA TYR A 42 -7.43 -7.01 -16.95
C TYR A 42 -8.29 -6.29 -17.97
N ARG A 43 -9.49 -5.87 -17.61
CA ARG A 43 -10.43 -5.28 -18.57
C ARG A 43 -10.68 -3.78 -18.38
N GLY A 44 -10.00 -3.18 -17.42
CA GLY A 44 -10.08 -1.73 -17.21
C GLY A 44 -11.38 -1.26 -16.55
N SER A 45 -12.16 -2.15 -15.95
CA SER A 45 -13.33 -1.73 -15.19
C SER A 45 -12.92 -1.00 -13.94
N ILE A 46 -13.67 0.03 -13.57
CA ILE A 46 -13.47 0.79 -12.33
C ILE A 46 -14.53 0.32 -11.33
N PRO A 47 -14.15 0.00 -10.11
CA PRO A 47 -15.11 -0.48 -9.13
C PRO A 47 -16.07 0.62 -8.68
N ALA A 48 -17.28 0.21 -8.28
CA ALA A 48 -18.23 1.09 -7.63
C ALA A 48 -17.62 1.62 -6.32
N ALA A 49 -18.16 2.72 -5.82
CA ALA A 49 -17.58 3.41 -4.67
C ALA A 49 -17.43 2.52 -3.43
N ASP A 50 -18.44 1.69 -3.13
CA ASP A 50 -18.40 0.80 -1.97
C ASP A 50 -17.32 -0.27 -2.10
N VAL A 51 -17.15 -0.83 -3.30
CA VAL A 51 -16.10 -1.81 -3.58
C VAL A 51 -14.72 -1.14 -3.49
N ALA A 52 -14.59 0.06 -4.03
CA ALA A 52 -13.33 0.81 -3.98
C ALA A 52 -12.90 1.10 -2.55
N VAL A 53 -13.84 1.47 -1.69
CA VAL A 53 -13.56 1.69 -0.25
C VAL A 53 -13.05 0.40 0.39
N LYS A 54 -13.70 -0.72 0.11
CA LYS A 54 -13.31 -2.01 0.68
C LYS A 54 -11.93 -2.45 0.20
N MET A 55 -11.66 -2.25 -1.09
CA MET A 55 -10.32 -2.52 -1.65
C MET A 55 -9.25 -1.70 -0.94
N ALA A 56 -9.50 -0.41 -0.75
CA ALA A 56 -8.55 0.47 -0.09
C ALA A 56 -8.30 0.03 1.35
N GLU A 57 -9.35 -0.38 2.08
CA GLU A 57 -9.20 -0.88 3.44
C GLU A 57 -8.31 -2.13 3.47
N VAL A 58 -8.56 -3.09 2.58
CA VAL A 58 -7.78 -4.32 2.51
C VAL A 58 -6.31 -4.04 2.19
N LEU A 59 -6.06 -3.06 1.33
CA LEU A 59 -4.72 -2.68 0.90
C LEU A 59 -4.05 -1.65 1.82
N HIS A 60 -4.73 -1.24 2.89
CA HIS A 60 -4.21 -0.26 3.86
C HIS A 60 -3.84 1.07 3.20
N THR A 61 -4.69 1.53 2.31
CA THR A 61 -4.50 2.80 1.61
C THR A 61 -5.82 3.56 1.55
N THR A 62 -5.87 4.64 0.78
CA THR A 62 -7.09 5.44 0.59
C THR A 62 -7.70 5.15 -0.77
N THR A 63 -9.01 5.37 -0.89
CA THR A 63 -9.70 5.28 -2.18
C THR A 63 -9.12 6.27 -3.17
N GLU A 64 -8.81 7.47 -2.71
CA GLU A 64 -8.25 8.52 -3.54
C GLU A 64 -6.91 8.09 -4.16
N TYR A 65 -6.03 7.50 -3.35
CA TYR A 65 -4.77 6.97 -3.86
C TYR A 65 -5.02 5.81 -4.84
N LEU A 66 -5.87 4.87 -4.46
CA LEU A 66 -6.09 3.67 -5.26
C LEU A 66 -6.65 4.01 -6.65
N ILE A 67 -7.65 4.89 -6.70
CA ILE A 67 -8.33 5.23 -7.94
C ILE A 67 -7.60 6.32 -8.73
N LEU A 68 -7.15 7.37 -8.05
CA LEU A 68 -6.58 8.56 -8.70
C LEU A 68 -5.06 8.63 -8.64
N GLY A 69 -4.45 7.84 -7.76
CA GLY A 69 -2.99 7.89 -7.59
C GLY A 69 -2.51 9.08 -6.78
N ILE A 70 -3.41 9.73 -6.04
CA ILE A 70 -3.08 10.91 -5.25
C ILE A 70 -2.88 10.50 -3.80
N ASP A 71 -1.69 10.76 -3.26
CA ASP A 71 -1.36 10.53 -1.87
C ASP A 71 -1.24 11.88 -1.18
N LYS A 72 -2.13 12.15 -0.23
CA LYS A 72 -2.15 13.43 0.49
C LYS A 72 -0.89 13.64 1.33
N ASN A 73 -0.27 12.56 1.77
CA ASN A 73 0.95 12.61 2.57
C ASN A 73 2.19 12.85 1.71
N ASN A 74 2.08 12.62 0.40
CA ASN A 74 3.18 12.80 -0.54
C ASN A 74 2.62 13.23 -1.90
N PRO A 75 2.15 14.48 -2.03
CA PRO A 75 1.44 14.94 -3.23
C PRO A 75 2.28 14.94 -4.50
N ASN A 76 3.60 14.86 -4.38
CA ASN A 76 4.50 14.85 -5.53
C ASN A 76 4.73 13.45 -6.10
N THR A 77 4.27 12.41 -5.42
CA THR A 77 4.45 11.04 -5.85
C THR A 77 3.22 10.58 -6.61
N LYS A 78 3.36 10.42 -7.91
CA LYS A 78 2.26 9.96 -8.77
C LYS A 78 2.23 8.45 -8.96
N GLN A 79 3.24 7.74 -8.47
CA GLN A 79 3.33 6.30 -8.60
C GLN A 79 3.71 5.69 -7.26
N SER A 80 3.03 4.59 -6.93
CA SER A 80 3.36 3.82 -5.76
C SER A 80 4.60 2.98 -6.01
N THR A 81 5.50 2.94 -5.04
CA THR A 81 6.66 2.05 -5.06
C THR A 81 6.53 1.07 -3.91
N LYS A 82 7.35 0.04 -3.94
CA LYS A 82 7.43 -0.92 -2.84
C LYS A 82 7.80 -0.19 -1.53
N SER A 83 8.69 0.79 -1.62
CA SER A 83 9.09 1.61 -0.47
C SER A 83 7.90 2.37 0.12
N ASP A 84 7.02 2.93 -0.72
CA ASP A 84 5.84 3.65 -0.26
C ASP A 84 4.88 2.71 0.45
N TRP A 85 4.67 1.51 -0.07
CA TRP A 85 3.84 0.52 0.59
C TRP A 85 4.43 0.12 1.94
N GLN A 86 5.75 -0.08 2.00
CA GLN A 86 6.42 -0.44 3.24
C GLN A 86 6.21 0.62 4.32
N LYS A 87 6.29 1.91 3.95
CA LYS A 87 6.06 3.01 4.87
C LYS A 87 4.62 3.03 5.37
N ARG A 88 3.65 2.78 4.50
CA ARG A 88 2.24 2.71 4.90
C ARG A 88 2.02 1.57 5.88
N GLU A 89 2.61 0.41 5.62
CA GLU A 89 2.48 -0.75 6.49
C GLU A 89 3.07 -0.48 7.87
N LEU A 90 4.23 0.16 7.93
CA LEU A 90 4.85 0.55 9.19
C LEU A 90 3.95 1.50 9.98
N THR A 91 3.35 2.46 9.30
CA THR A 91 2.40 3.40 9.92
C THR A 91 1.19 2.67 10.49
N ASN A 92 0.64 1.73 9.74
CA ASN A 92 -0.50 0.94 10.18
C ASN A 92 -0.17 0.09 11.41
N ILE A 93 0.99 -0.53 11.40
CA ILE A 93 1.46 -1.29 12.57
C ILE A 93 1.59 -0.38 13.78
N ALA A 94 2.23 0.77 13.61
CA ALA A 94 2.40 1.74 14.69
C ALA A 94 1.06 2.19 15.26
N ASN A 95 0.08 2.44 14.40
CA ASN A 95 -1.25 2.89 14.82
C ASN A 95 -2.03 1.81 15.57
N SER A 96 -1.68 0.55 15.39
CA SER A 96 -2.34 -0.56 16.09
C SER A 96 -1.79 -0.84 17.48
N LEU A 97 -0.68 -0.23 17.84
CA LEU A 97 0.01 -0.49 19.11
C LEU A 97 -0.51 0.41 20.22
N SER A 98 -0.48 -0.09 21.46
CA SER A 98 -0.73 0.74 22.64
C SER A 98 0.42 1.72 22.86
N SER A 99 0.23 2.72 23.72
CA SER A 99 1.28 3.70 24.04
C SER A 99 2.56 3.04 24.51
N THR A 100 2.45 2.07 25.41
CA THR A 100 3.61 1.34 25.93
C THR A 100 4.31 0.54 24.86
N GLN A 101 3.53 -0.17 24.04
CA GLN A 101 4.08 -0.94 22.94
C GLN A 101 4.75 -0.05 21.90
N LEU A 102 4.16 1.11 21.64
CA LEU A 102 4.72 2.06 20.70
C LEU A 102 6.05 2.62 21.20
N ASP A 103 6.16 2.91 22.49
CA ASP A 103 7.43 3.35 23.10
C ASP A 103 8.53 2.30 22.87
N ASN A 104 8.22 1.03 23.12
CA ASN A 104 9.17 -0.07 22.92
C ASN A 104 9.56 -0.21 21.45
N PHE A 105 8.58 -0.12 20.55
CA PHE A 105 8.85 -0.22 19.13
C PHE A 105 9.73 0.92 18.65
N LEU A 106 9.48 2.13 19.15
CA LEU A 106 10.26 3.31 18.79
C LEU A 106 11.73 3.16 19.20
N GLU A 107 12.00 2.58 20.37
CA GLU A 107 13.36 2.29 20.79
C GLU A 107 14.09 1.36 19.84
N ILE A 108 13.40 0.29 19.40
CA ILE A 108 13.94 -0.67 18.45
C ILE A 108 14.24 0.03 17.11
N ALA A 109 13.30 0.85 16.64
CA ALA A 109 13.44 1.56 15.38
C ALA A 109 14.63 2.54 15.42
N ARG A 110 14.81 3.25 16.54
CA ARG A 110 15.93 4.18 16.72
C ARG A 110 17.26 3.44 16.73
N ALA A 111 17.32 2.31 17.43
CA ALA A 111 18.53 1.49 17.48
C ALA A 111 18.90 0.99 16.08
N PHE A 112 17.91 0.54 15.32
CA PHE A 112 18.11 0.10 13.94
C PHE A 112 18.63 1.25 13.07
N LYS A 113 18.00 2.42 13.16
CA LYS A 113 18.41 3.61 12.40
C LYS A 113 19.86 3.98 12.69
N ASN A 114 20.22 3.99 13.98
CA ASN A 114 21.57 4.36 14.39
C ASN A 114 22.61 3.36 13.88
N ALA A 115 22.29 2.07 13.93
CA ALA A 115 23.18 1.02 13.42
C ALA A 115 23.42 1.17 11.91
N VAL A 116 22.36 1.45 11.15
CA VAL A 116 22.46 1.64 9.70
C VAL A 116 23.25 2.90 9.36
N SER A 117 23.00 4.00 10.09
CA SER A 117 23.72 5.25 9.87
C SER A 117 25.22 5.09 10.14
N ASN A 118 25.56 4.41 11.24
CA ASN A 118 26.97 4.16 11.57
C ASN A 118 27.64 3.30 10.52
N HIS A 119 26.93 2.28 10.03
CA HIS A 119 27.45 1.40 9.00
C HIS A 119 27.67 2.14 7.67
N GLN A 120 26.74 3.04 7.31
CA GLN A 120 26.86 3.86 6.11
C GLN A 120 28.07 4.81 6.19
N ASP A 121 28.29 5.39 7.36
CA ASP A 121 29.44 6.28 7.59
C ASP A 121 30.74 5.53 7.36
N PHE A 122 30.85 4.30 7.82
CA PHE A 122 32.01 3.45 7.57
C PHE A 122 32.16 3.10 6.09
N GLY A 123 31.05 2.83 5.41
CA GLY A 123 31.06 2.44 4.01
C GLY A 123 31.49 3.57 3.09
N ASN A 124 31.38 4.82 3.50
CA ASN A 124 31.70 5.99 2.70
C ASN A 124 33.12 6.51 2.92
N GLN A 125 33.87 5.87 3.77
CA GLN A 125 35.28 6.21 4.00
C GLN A 125 36.24 5.37 3.13
#